data_74424b9254f2a335492aec523764f4db
#
_entry.id   74424b9254f2a335492aec523764f4db
#
_cell.length_a   1.000
_cell.length_b   1.000
_cell.length_c   1.000
_cell.angle_alpha   90.00
_cell.angle_beta   90.00
_cell.angle_gamma   90.00
#
_symmetry.space_group_name_H-M   'P 1'
#
loop_
_entity.id
_entity.type
_entity.pdbx_description
1 polymer ?
#
loop_
_entity_poly.entity_id
_entity_poly.type
_entity_poly.pdbx_seq_one_letter_code
_entity_poly.pdbx_strand_id
1 'polypeptide(L)' 'MSKRILVTDDALFMRVTLKNILTQHGYEVVGEATNGRESVEMYKNLKPDLVTMDITMPEMDGISAVREIK' A
#
# COMPACT_ATOMS: atom_id res chain seq x y z
N MET A 1 8.37 -16.97 -7.09
CA MET A 1 7.35 -16.00 -7.51
C MET A 1 7.43 -14.75 -6.64
N SER A 2 7.23 -13.60 -7.25
CA SER A 2 7.29 -12.34 -6.53
C SER A 2 6.05 -12.15 -5.68
N LYS A 3 6.23 -11.61 -4.46
CA LYS A 3 5.09 -11.19 -3.66
C LYS A 3 4.52 -9.90 -4.23
N ARG A 4 3.20 -9.80 -4.22
CA ARG A 4 2.48 -8.65 -4.75
C ARG A 4 2.20 -7.69 -3.59
N ILE A 5 2.62 -6.44 -3.75
CA ILE A 5 2.55 -5.46 -2.67
C ILE A 5 1.76 -4.23 -3.12
N LEU A 6 0.86 -3.78 -2.25
CA LEU A 6 0.15 -2.51 -2.41
C LEU A 6 0.80 -1.50 -1.48
N VAL A 7 1.32 -0.42 -2.06
CA VAL A 7 1.99 0.66 -1.32
C VAL A 7 0.98 1.77 -1.04
N THR A 8 0.85 2.16 0.23
CA THR A 8 -0.08 3.21 0.64
C THR A 8 0.65 4.29 1.42
N ASP A 9 0.66 5.51 0.89
CA ASP A 9 1.28 6.67 1.52
C ASP A 9 0.72 7.91 0.87
N ASP A 10 0.46 8.97 1.65
CA ASP A 10 -0.07 10.22 1.09
C ASP A 10 1.01 11.05 0.39
N ALA A 11 2.28 10.76 0.62
CA ALA A 11 3.40 11.46 0.01
C ALA A 11 3.90 10.73 -1.24
N LEU A 12 3.84 11.39 -2.39
CA LEU A 12 4.31 10.79 -3.64
C LEU A 12 5.77 10.34 -3.54
N PHE A 13 6.61 11.18 -2.93
CA PHE A 13 8.03 10.87 -2.78
C PHE A 13 8.25 9.54 -2.05
N MET A 14 7.51 9.33 -0.96
CA MET A 14 7.63 8.10 -0.19
C MET A 14 7.14 6.89 -0.96
N ARG A 15 6.04 7.05 -1.72
CA ARG A 15 5.53 5.95 -2.54
C ARG A 15 6.55 5.53 -3.59
N VAL A 16 7.17 6.50 -4.26
CA VAL A 16 8.18 6.22 -5.29
C VAL A 16 9.41 5.55 -4.67
N THR A 17 9.85 6.04 -3.51
CA THR A 17 11.00 5.47 -2.82
C THR A 17 10.75 4.01 -2.42
N LEU A 18 9.60 3.74 -1.80
CA LEU A 18 9.23 2.39 -1.40
C LEU A 18 9.10 1.46 -2.60
N LYS A 19 8.46 1.95 -3.66
CA LYS A 19 8.30 1.17 -4.88
C LYS A 19 9.65 0.74 -5.45
N ASN A 20 10.61 1.67 -5.50
CA ASN A 20 11.94 1.37 -6.02
C ASN A 20 12.67 0.34 -5.15
N ILE A 21 12.62 0.52 -3.83
CA ILE A 21 13.26 -0.40 -2.89
C ILE A 21 12.66 -1.80 -3.02
N LEU A 22 11.34 -1.90 -3.02
CA LEU A 22 10.67 -3.19 -3.10
C LEU A 22 10.95 -3.89 -4.42
N THR A 23 10.94 -3.15 -5.52
CA THR A 23 11.24 -3.72 -6.83
C THR A 23 12.66 -4.25 -6.89
N GLN A 24 13.62 -3.53 -6.29
CA GLN A 24 15.01 -3.98 -6.25
C GLN A 24 15.19 -5.29 -5.46
N HIS A 25 14.31 -5.54 -4.50
CA HIS A 25 14.36 -6.74 -3.70
C HIS A 25 13.48 -7.88 -4.25
N GLY A 26 12.99 -7.74 -5.47
CA GLY A 26 12.25 -8.82 -6.12
C GLY A 26 10.76 -8.86 -5.83
N TYR A 27 10.21 -7.81 -5.21
CA TYR A 27 8.77 -7.72 -4.99
C TYR A 27 8.09 -7.03 -6.17
N GLU A 28 6.81 -7.32 -6.34
CA GLU A 28 6.01 -6.68 -7.37
C GLU A 28 5.06 -5.67 -6.74
N VAL A 29 5.19 -4.39 -7.07
CA VAL A 29 4.26 -3.35 -6.59
C VAL A 29 3.09 -3.31 -7.57
N VAL A 30 1.93 -3.79 -7.13
CA VAL A 30 0.76 -3.92 -8.01
C VAL A 30 -0.15 -2.70 -7.97
N GLY A 31 0.06 -1.79 -7.03
CA GLY A 31 -0.72 -0.57 -6.97
C GLY A 31 -0.18 0.40 -5.95
N GLU A 32 -0.65 1.64 -6.03
CA GLU A 32 -0.30 2.71 -5.10
C GLU A 32 -1.57 3.40 -4.67
N ALA A 33 -1.74 3.59 -3.35
CA ALA A 33 -2.88 4.30 -2.79
C ALA A 33 -2.38 5.52 -2.03
N THR A 34 -3.18 6.59 -2.01
CA THR A 34 -2.80 7.84 -1.35
C THR A 34 -3.40 7.98 0.04
N ASN A 35 -4.34 7.13 0.40
CA ASN A 35 -4.95 7.14 1.73
C ASN A 35 -5.53 5.76 2.04
N GLY A 36 -6.04 5.61 3.27
CA GLY A 36 -6.55 4.32 3.72
C GLY A 36 -7.78 3.85 2.95
N ARG A 37 -8.64 4.78 2.54
CA ARG A 37 -9.84 4.43 1.77
C ARG A 37 -9.45 3.82 0.43
N GLU A 38 -8.54 4.46 -0.30
CA GLU A 38 -8.07 3.93 -1.58
C GLU A 38 -7.39 2.58 -1.39
N SER A 39 -6.63 2.44 -0.31
CA SER A 39 -5.96 1.18 -0.03
C SER A 39 -6.95 0.04 0.14
N VAL A 40 -8.03 0.25 0.88
CA VAL A 40 -9.06 -0.77 1.08
C VAL A 40 -9.72 -1.15 -0.24
N GLU A 41 -10.07 -0.15 -1.06
CA GLU A 41 -10.68 -0.41 -2.37
C GLU A 41 -9.75 -1.17 -3.29
N MET A 42 -8.49 -0.76 -3.36
CA MET A 42 -7.50 -1.43 -4.20
C MET A 42 -7.20 -2.84 -3.71
N TYR A 43 -7.18 -3.03 -2.38
CA TYR A 43 -6.99 -4.37 -1.83
C TYR A 43 -8.09 -5.34 -2.31
N LYS A 44 -9.34 -4.88 -2.31
CA LYS A 44 -10.46 -5.72 -2.75
C LYS A 44 -10.35 -6.09 -4.22
N ASN A 45 -9.79 -5.20 -5.04
CA ASN A 45 -9.66 -5.42 -6.48
C ASN A 45 -8.39 -6.19 -6.84
N LEU A 46 -7.27 -5.88 -6.18
CA LEU A 46 -5.96 -6.42 -6.54
C LEU A 46 -5.56 -7.63 -5.73
N LYS A 47 -6.07 -7.75 -4.52
CA LYS A 47 -5.78 -8.85 -3.57
C LYS A 47 -4.27 -9.08 -3.43
N PRO A 48 -3.52 -8.06 -2.99
CA PRO A 48 -2.08 -8.19 -2.82
C PRO A 48 -1.73 -9.10 -1.64
N ASP A 49 -0.49 -9.56 -1.62
CA ASP A 49 0.00 -10.38 -0.51
C ASP A 49 0.29 -9.54 0.73
N LEU A 50 0.66 -8.27 0.52
CA LEU A 50 1.04 -7.36 1.60
C LEU A 50 0.63 -5.94 1.25
N VAL A 51 0.24 -5.17 2.27
CA VAL A 51 -0.08 -3.75 2.12
C VAL A 51 0.82 -2.96 3.06
N THR A 52 1.50 -1.93 2.54
CA THR A 52 2.23 -0.98 3.39
C THR A 52 1.36 0.25 3.61
N MET A 53 1.37 0.79 4.83
CA MET A 53 0.52 1.93 5.17
C MET A 53 1.25 2.94 6.03
N ASP A 54 0.98 4.23 5.73
CA ASP A 54 1.38 5.34 6.57
C ASP A 54 0.23 5.64 7.54
N ILE A 55 0.49 5.53 8.83
CA ILE A 55 -0.54 5.72 9.86
C ILE A 55 -0.97 7.19 10.01
N THR A 56 -0.29 8.11 9.35
CA THR A 56 -0.61 9.54 9.43
C THR A 56 -1.55 10.01 8.32
N MET A 57 -2.10 9.11 7.52
CA MET A 57 -2.97 9.45 6.40
C MET A 57 -4.27 10.12 6.89
N PRO A 58 -4.74 11.18 6.16
CA PRO A 58 -5.87 11.98 6.63
C PRO A 58 -7.25 11.32 6.49
N GLU A 59 -7.45 10.44 5.52
CA GLU A 59 -8.77 9.86 5.26
C GLU A 59 -9.14 8.77 6.27
N MET A 60 -8.17 7.98 6.68
CA MET A 60 -8.38 6.87 7.60
C MET A 60 -7.02 6.56 8.20
N ASP A 61 -6.96 6.35 9.51
CA ASP A 61 -5.67 5.99 10.09
C ASP A 61 -5.23 4.60 9.62
N GLY A 62 -3.92 4.36 9.62
CA GLY A 62 -3.37 3.11 9.10
C GLY A 62 -3.87 1.87 9.84
N ILE A 63 -4.13 2.01 11.15
CA ILE A 63 -4.61 0.89 11.95
C ILE A 63 -6.02 0.50 11.54
N SER A 64 -6.91 1.48 11.35
CA SER A 64 -8.27 1.22 10.92
C SER A 64 -8.32 0.59 9.54
N ALA A 65 -7.50 1.09 8.61
CA ALA A 65 -7.43 0.53 7.27
C ALA A 65 -6.94 -0.92 7.28
N VAL A 66 -5.95 -1.22 8.12
CA VAL A 66 -5.43 -2.59 8.25
C VAL A 66 -6.51 -3.53 8.78
N ARG A 67 -7.32 -3.06 9.74
CA ARG A 67 -8.40 -3.88 10.27
C ARG A 67 -9.44 -4.22 9.20
N GLU A 68 -9.77 -3.28 8.33
CA GLU A 68 -10.72 -3.54 7.25
C GLU A 68 -10.15 -4.52 6.22
N ILE A 69 -8.87 -4.44 5.97
CA ILE A 69 -8.20 -5.33 5.01
C ILE A 69 -8.12 -6.76 5.55
N LYS A 70 -7.86 -6.88 6.83
CA LYS A 70 -7.78 -8.19 7.45
C LYS A 70 -9.15 -8.76 7.78
#